data_304229b069e37e7943bb5c9c7329129c
#
_entry.id   304229b069e37e7943bb5c9c7329129c
#
_cell.length_a   1.000
_cell.length_b   1.000
_cell.length_c   1.000
_cell.angle_alpha   90.00
_cell.angle_beta   90.00
_cell.angle_gamma   90.00
#
_symmetry.space_group_name_H-M   'P 1'
#
loop_
_entity.id
_entity.type
_entity.pdbx_description
1 polymer ?
#
loop_
_entity_poly.entity_id
_entity_poly.type
_entity_poly.pdbx_seq_one_letter_code
_entity_poly.pdbx_strand_id
1 'polypeptide(L)'
;MLKTNRSYIFFIVIGCLLFFSCKKEPQTESPTEDLSVSMLQKVNQLRNTGCMCGSTFMPPVTQLQWNKQLELAAQTHAMDMYSKNYFDHISPTGTIPIQRAETAGYTGTYVTENIGKNYTSVDAVMTAWQNSESHCKAMMDSMHTVMGAAVLHKYWVQEFGKE
;
A
#
# COMPACT_ATOMS: atom_id res chain seq x y z
N MET A 1 -39.53 -12.00 83.21
CA MET A 1 -40.06 -11.99 81.80
C MET A 1 -39.10 -11.16 81.00
N LEU A 2 -38.13 -11.81 80.34
CA LEU A 2 -37.15 -11.12 79.48
C LEU A 2 -37.71 -11.05 78.00
N LYS A 3 -37.85 -9.86 77.42
CA LYS A 3 -38.14 -9.68 76.05
C LYS A 3 -36.82 -9.53 75.24
N THR A 4 -36.54 -10.51 74.44
CA THR A 4 -35.41 -10.49 73.51
C THR A 4 -35.79 -9.69 72.27
N ASN A 5 -35.07 -8.60 72.04
CA ASN A 5 -35.17 -7.76 70.83
C ASN A 5 -34.21 -8.31 69.81
N ARG A 6 -34.74 -8.78 68.64
CA ARG A 6 -33.96 -9.33 67.56
C ARG A 6 -33.83 -8.23 66.48
N SER A 7 -32.63 -7.59 66.45
CA SER A 7 -32.26 -6.62 65.41
C SER A 7 -31.89 -7.35 64.13
N TYR A 8 -32.62 -7.09 63.05
CA TYR A 8 -32.27 -7.54 61.71
C TYR A 8 -31.36 -6.50 61.06
N ILE A 9 -30.10 -6.86 60.83
CA ILE A 9 -29.17 -6.05 60.06
C ILE A 9 -29.38 -6.38 58.57
N PHE A 10 -29.89 -5.40 57.82
CA PHE A 10 -29.99 -5.44 56.36
C PHE A 10 -28.62 -5.12 55.77
N PHE A 11 -27.94 -6.11 55.17
CA PHE A 11 -26.78 -5.89 54.36
C PHE A 11 -27.24 -5.41 52.96
N ILE A 12 -27.02 -4.13 52.68
CA ILE A 12 -27.17 -3.60 51.34
C ILE A 12 -25.87 -3.94 50.54
N VAL A 13 -25.97 -4.91 49.65
CA VAL A 13 -24.89 -5.22 48.67
C VAL A 13 -24.99 -4.19 47.57
N ILE A 14 -24.12 -3.16 47.58
CA ILE A 14 -23.96 -2.22 46.49
C ILE A 14 -23.16 -2.93 45.41
N GLY A 15 -23.86 -3.41 44.38
CA GLY A 15 -23.26 -3.97 43.18
C GLY A 15 -22.58 -2.87 42.34
N CYS A 16 -21.26 -2.83 42.39
CA CYS A 16 -20.45 -1.93 41.56
C CYS A 16 -20.44 -2.48 40.10
N LEU A 17 -21.33 -1.98 39.25
CA LEU A 17 -21.31 -2.24 37.82
C LEU A 17 -20.12 -1.51 37.19
N LEU A 18 -19.01 -2.20 37.01
CA LEU A 18 -17.88 -1.71 36.23
C LEU A 18 -18.26 -1.76 34.75
N PHE A 19 -18.63 -0.61 34.21
CA PHE A 19 -18.73 -0.44 32.75
C PHE A 19 -17.32 -0.43 32.18
N PHE A 20 -16.87 -1.56 31.64
CA PHE A 20 -15.70 -1.62 30.76
C PHE A 20 -16.06 -0.91 29.45
N SER A 21 -15.80 0.39 29.41
CA SER A 21 -15.79 1.14 28.15
C SER A 21 -14.53 0.73 27.39
N CYS A 22 -14.66 -0.18 26.43
CA CYS A 22 -13.63 -0.41 25.42
C CYS A 22 -13.47 0.87 24.61
N LYS A 23 -12.57 1.75 25.03
CA LYS A 23 -12.04 2.79 24.14
C LYS A 23 -11.22 2.07 23.08
N LYS A 24 -11.72 2.07 21.83
CA LYS A 24 -10.95 1.69 20.64
C LYS A 24 -9.81 2.70 20.55
N GLU A 25 -8.59 2.27 20.87
CA GLU A 25 -7.40 3.10 20.66
C GLU A 25 -7.32 3.43 19.16
N PRO A 26 -6.99 4.69 18.79
CA PRO A 26 -6.72 5.01 17.41
C PRO A 26 -5.54 4.16 16.95
N GLN A 27 -5.78 3.25 16.01
CA GLN A 27 -4.71 2.54 15.32
C GLN A 27 -3.88 3.60 14.61
N THR A 28 -2.65 3.81 15.06
CA THR A 28 -1.64 4.56 14.30
C THR A 28 -1.27 3.68 13.11
N GLU A 29 -1.87 3.98 11.96
CA GLU A 29 -1.50 3.34 10.70
C GLU A 29 -0.01 3.55 10.45
N SER A 30 0.68 2.48 10.09
CA SER A 30 2.10 2.54 9.70
C SER A 30 2.21 3.41 8.42
N PRO A 31 3.25 4.25 8.28
CA PRO A 31 3.44 5.05 7.07
C PRO A 31 3.47 4.23 5.77
N THR A 32 3.82 2.95 5.85
CA THR A 32 3.80 2.00 4.72
C THR A 32 2.39 1.51 4.38
N GLU A 33 1.51 1.36 5.37
CA GLU A 33 0.11 0.99 5.15
C GLU A 33 -0.67 2.13 4.48
N ASP A 34 -0.44 3.37 4.88
CA ASP A 34 -1.01 4.56 4.23
C ASP A 34 -0.56 4.67 2.76
N LEU A 35 0.72 4.44 2.46
CA LEU A 35 1.24 4.43 1.09
C LEU A 35 0.55 3.36 0.23
N SER A 36 0.46 2.12 0.74
CA SER A 36 -0.11 1.00 -0.02
C SER A 36 -1.58 1.22 -0.36
N VAL A 37 -2.37 1.68 0.62
CA VAL A 37 -3.78 1.99 0.43
C VAL A 37 -3.96 3.14 -0.57
N SER A 38 -3.26 4.26 -0.37
CA SER A 38 -3.37 5.44 -1.22
C SER A 38 -2.95 5.17 -2.66
N MET A 39 -1.81 4.48 -2.87
CA MET A 39 -1.29 4.18 -4.19
C MET A 39 -2.19 3.22 -4.96
N LEU A 40 -2.63 2.12 -4.31
CA LEU A 40 -3.52 1.13 -4.92
C LEU A 40 -4.88 1.75 -5.30
N GLN A 41 -5.46 2.57 -4.41
CA GLN A 41 -6.72 3.25 -4.69
C GLN A 41 -6.63 4.15 -5.91
N LYS A 42 -5.56 4.94 -6.06
CA LYS A 42 -5.38 5.85 -7.18
C LYS A 42 -5.20 5.11 -8.51
N VAL A 43 -4.40 4.05 -8.53
CA VAL A 43 -4.25 3.21 -9.71
C VAL A 43 -5.59 2.55 -10.07
N ASN A 44 -6.29 1.99 -9.10
CA ASN A 44 -7.58 1.34 -9.33
C ASN A 44 -8.69 2.32 -9.73
N GLN A 45 -8.62 3.58 -9.33
CA GLN A 45 -9.52 4.62 -9.82
C GLN A 45 -9.31 4.86 -11.33
N LEU A 46 -8.06 4.99 -11.81
CA LEU A 46 -7.76 5.11 -13.23
C LEU A 46 -8.23 3.87 -14.00
N ARG A 47 -7.93 2.69 -13.49
CA ARG A 47 -8.31 1.40 -14.11
C ARG A 47 -9.82 1.21 -14.20
N ASN A 48 -10.57 1.69 -13.22
CA ASN A 48 -12.03 1.57 -13.20
C ASN A 48 -12.73 2.55 -14.15
N THR A 49 -12.17 3.74 -14.39
CA THR A 49 -12.78 4.77 -15.24
C THR A 49 -12.24 4.78 -16.65
N GLY A 50 -11.06 4.22 -16.88
CA GLY A 50 -10.27 4.48 -18.07
C GLY A 50 -9.69 5.90 -18.06
N CYS A 51 -8.68 6.14 -18.88
CA CYS A 51 -8.04 7.44 -18.98
C CYS A 51 -7.31 7.63 -20.31
N MET A 52 -6.92 8.87 -20.60
CA MET A 52 -6.00 9.17 -21.70
C MET A 52 -4.57 8.92 -21.23
N CYS A 53 -3.81 8.10 -21.97
CA CYS A 53 -2.37 7.95 -21.84
C CYS A 53 -1.69 8.55 -23.08
N GLY A 54 -1.21 9.78 -22.92
CA GLY A 54 -0.80 10.57 -24.09
C GLY A 54 -1.99 10.81 -25.01
N SER A 55 -1.88 10.41 -26.27
CA SER A 55 -2.95 10.51 -27.27
C SER A 55 -3.86 9.27 -27.34
N THR A 56 -3.57 8.21 -26.57
CA THR A 56 -4.29 6.93 -26.59
C THR A 56 -5.30 6.85 -25.46
N PHE A 57 -6.57 6.60 -25.78
CA PHE A 57 -7.55 6.26 -24.73
C PHE A 57 -7.38 4.81 -24.29
N MET A 58 -7.14 4.62 -23.00
CA MET A 58 -7.10 3.32 -22.36
C MET A 58 -8.45 3.04 -21.69
N PRO A 59 -9.20 2.02 -22.14
CA PRO A 59 -10.51 1.72 -21.58
C PRO A 59 -10.40 1.19 -20.14
N PRO A 60 -11.53 1.16 -19.39
CA PRO A 60 -11.56 0.50 -18.08
C PRO A 60 -11.04 -0.94 -18.13
N VAL A 61 -10.27 -1.33 -17.11
CA VAL A 61 -9.70 -2.67 -16.95
C VAL A 61 -9.87 -3.17 -15.52
N THR A 62 -9.66 -4.46 -15.28
CA THR A 62 -9.79 -5.08 -13.95
C THR A 62 -8.89 -4.40 -12.93
N GLN A 63 -9.41 -4.19 -11.71
CA GLN A 63 -8.65 -3.65 -10.59
C GLN A 63 -7.51 -4.59 -10.19
N LEU A 64 -6.40 -3.98 -9.72
CA LEU A 64 -5.26 -4.69 -9.17
C LEU A 64 -5.47 -5.01 -7.70
N GLN A 65 -4.81 -6.07 -7.24
CA GLN A 65 -4.65 -6.39 -5.83
C GLN A 65 -3.23 -6.01 -5.37
N TRP A 66 -3.08 -5.75 -4.06
CA TRP A 66 -1.76 -5.49 -3.50
C TRP A 66 -0.98 -6.79 -3.30
N ASN A 67 0.27 -6.82 -3.74
CA ASN A 67 1.16 -7.95 -3.60
C ASN A 67 2.42 -7.55 -2.78
N LYS A 68 2.64 -8.26 -1.67
CA LYS A 68 3.73 -7.97 -0.72
C LYS A 68 5.13 -8.25 -1.27
N GLN A 69 5.26 -9.20 -2.18
CA GLN A 69 6.54 -9.51 -2.82
C GLN A 69 6.94 -8.42 -3.82
N LEU A 70 5.99 -7.91 -4.59
CA LEU A 70 6.22 -6.74 -5.46
C LEU A 70 6.51 -5.47 -4.65
N GLU A 71 5.85 -5.28 -3.50
CA GLU A 71 6.19 -4.19 -2.57
C GLU A 71 7.65 -4.30 -2.08
N LEU A 72 8.09 -5.50 -1.69
CA LEU A 72 9.47 -5.75 -1.25
C LEU A 72 10.47 -5.52 -2.38
N ALA A 73 10.16 -5.93 -3.61
CA ALA A 73 10.98 -5.67 -4.78
C ALA A 73 11.13 -4.16 -5.04
N ALA A 74 10.01 -3.42 -5.00
CA ALA A 74 9.98 -1.96 -5.12
C ALA A 74 10.81 -1.27 -4.02
N GLN A 75 10.67 -1.71 -2.77
CA GLN A 75 11.43 -1.17 -1.65
C GLN A 75 12.94 -1.40 -1.81
N THR A 76 13.32 -2.61 -2.23
CA THR A 76 14.71 -2.97 -2.47
C THR A 76 15.32 -2.12 -3.58
N HIS A 77 14.58 -1.90 -4.67
CA HIS A 77 15.06 -1.08 -5.79
C HIS A 77 15.15 0.41 -5.42
N ALA A 78 14.18 0.95 -4.70
CA ALA A 78 14.22 2.33 -4.21
C ALA A 78 15.45 2.56 -3.30
N MET A 79 15.74 1.61 -2.41
CA MET A 79 16.95 1.65 -1.56
C MET A 79 18.23 1.55 -2.39
N ASP A 80 18.27 0.66 -3.38
CA ASP A 80 19.43 0.46 -4.25
C ASP A 80 19.74 1.73 -5.05
N MET A 81 18.72 2.33 -5.67
CA MET A 81 18.85 3.63 -6.37
C MET A 81 19.37 4.73 -5.46
N TYR A 82 18.85 4.83 -4.23
CA TYR A 82 19.29 5.83 -3.26
C TYR A 82 20.73 5.60 -2.84
N SER A 83 21.07 4.39 -2.39
CA SER A 83 22.38 4.07 -1.79
C SER A 83 23.52 4.12 -2.80
N LYS A 84 23.27 3.79 -4.06
CA LYS A 84 24.25 3.81 -5.15
C LYS A 84 24.17 5.07 -6.03
N ASN A 85 23.26 5.98 -5.70
CA ASN A 85 23.08 7.27 -6.39
C ASN A 85 22.87 7.15 -7.90
N TYR A 86 21.93 6.31 -8.31
CA TYR A 86 21.50 6.20 -9.70
C TYR A 86 19.95 6.32 -9.82
N PHE A 87 19.44 6.42 -11.05
CA PHE A 87 18.00 6.43 -11.33
C PHE A 87 17.77 5.74 -12.66
N ASP A 88 17.49 4.46 -12.63
CA ASP A 88 17.29 3.60 -13.81
C ASP A 88 16.48 2.36 -13.42
N HIS A 89 15.76 1.77 -14.37
CA HIS A 89 15.07 0.49 -14.22
C HIS A 89 16.03 -0.68 -14.04
N ILE A 90 17.22 -0.59 -14.59
CA ILE A 90 18.27 -1.62 -14.51
C ILE A 90 19.30 -1.16 -13.49
N SER A 91 19.59 -2.01 -12.51
CA SER A 91 20.62 -1.70 -11.51
C SER A 91 22.02 -1.68 -12.14
N PRO A 92 23.01 -1.05 -11.50
CA PRO A 92 24.40 -1.07 -11.99
C PRO A 92 25.01 -2.47 -12.12
N THR A 93 24.41 -3.47 -11.47
CA THR A 93 24.80 -4.89 -11.59
C THR A 93 24.03 -5.64 -12.67
N GLY A 94 23.17 -4.96 -13.44
CA GLY A 94 22.38 -5.55 -14.52
C GLY A 94 21.06 -6.19 -14.09
N THR A 95 20.65 -6.05 -12.82
CA THR A 95 19.40 -6.65 -12.33
C THR A 95 18.18 -5.88 -12.86
N ILE A 96 17.26 -6.58 -13.49
CA ILE A 96 16.01 -6.05 -14.06
C ILE A 96 14.81 -6.27 -13.12
N PRO A 97 13.65 -5.60 -13.31
CA PRO A 97 12.48 -5.68 -12.42
C PRO A 97 12.04 -7.09 -12.09
N ILE A 98 11.85 -7.97 -13.09
CA ILE A 98 11.40 -9.36 -12.85
C ILE A 98 12.35 -10.12 -11.92
N GLN A 99 13.66 -9.94 -12.04
CA GLN A 99 14.65 -10.62 -11.20
C GLN A 99 14.60 -10.13 -9.74
N ARG A 100 14.29 -8.83 -9.53
CA ARG A 100 14.04 -8.28 -8.19
C ARG A 100 12.78 -8.86 -7.57
N ALA A 101 11.72 -8.95 -8.36
CA ALA A 101 10.45 -9.55 -7.94
C ALA A 101 10.63 -11.04 -7.55
N GLU A 102 11.32 -11.83 -8.38
CA GLU A 102 11.67 -13.23 -8.08
C GLU A 102 12.51 -13.36 -6.81
N THR A 103 13.52 -12.49 -6.64
CA THR A 103 14.34 -12.46 -5.42
C THR A 103 13.52 -12.12 -4.17
N ALA A 104 12.49 -11.30 -4.31
CA ALA A 104 11.53 -10.99 -3.25
C ALA A 104 10.49 -12.10 -3.01
N GLY A 105 10.55 -13.20 -3.76
CA GLY A 105 9.63 -14.34 -3.65
C GLY A 105 8.37 -14.25 -4.48
N TYR A 106 8.30 -13.32 -5.44
CA TYR A 106 7.19 -13.26 -6.40
C TYR A 106 7.27 -14.42 -7.39
N THR A 107 6.17 -15.16 -7.51
CA THR A 107 6.09 -16.37 -8.38
C THR A 107 5.24 -16.16 -9.64
N GLY A 108 4.65 -14.97 -9.79
CA GLY A 108 3.90 -14.61 -10.99
C GLY A 108 4.83 -14.24 -12.16
N THR A 109 4.24 -13.70 -13.19
CA THR A 109 4.93 -13.37 -14.46
C THR A 109 4.67 -11.93 -14.88
N TYR A 110 5.27 -11.52 -16.00
CA TYR A 110 5.00 -10.24 -16.67
C TYR A 110 5.15 -9.04 -15.73
N VAL A 111 6.37 -8.84 -15.21
CA VAL A 111 6.65 -7.70 -14.35
C VAL A 111 7.05 -6.47 -15.15
N THR A 112 6.36 -5.35 -14.88
CA THR A 112 6.72 -4.01 -15.38
C THR A 112 6.85 -3.04 -14.23
N GLU A 113 7.52 -1.91 -14.46
CA GLU A 113 7.89 -1.00 -13.40
C GLU A 113 7.67 0.47 -13.81
N ASN A 114 7.20 1.28 -12.88
CA ASN A 114 7.30 2.74 -12.94
C ASN A 114 8.26 3.24 -11.87
N ILE A 115 9.17 4.14 -12.22
CA ILE A 115 10.05 4.80 -11.27
C ILE A 115 9.83 6.31 -11.29
N GLY A 116 10.03 6.95 -10.12
CA GLY A 116 9.92 8.40 -9.94
C GLY A 116 10.95 8.90 -8.93
N LYS A 117 11.41 10.14 -9.09
CA LYS A 117 12.39 10.75 -8.21
C LYS A 117 12.00 12.17 -7.85
N ASN A 118 12.27 12.55 -6.60
CA ASN A 118 12.08 13.90 -6.03
C ASN A 118 10.61 14.33 -5.80
N TYR A 119 9.65 13.48 -6.02
CA TYR A 119 8.25 13.76 -5.64
C TYR A 119 8.07 13.69 -4.12
N THR A 120 7.19 14.54 -3.59
CA THR A 120 6.99 14.68 -2.13
C THR A 120 5.70 14.05 -1.62
N SER A 121 4.84 13.55 -2.53
CA SER A 121 3.58 12.90 -2.17
C SER A 121 3.16 11.88 -3.21
N VAL A 122 2.24 10.98 -2.83
CA VAL A 122 1.58 10.04 -3.75
C VAL A 122 0.88 10.78 -4.87
N ASP A 123 0.17 11.89 -4.56
CA ASP A 123 -0.53 12.69 -5.57
C ASP A 123 0.43 13.26 -6.62
N ALA A 124 1.57 13.77 -6.19
CA ALA A 124 2.54 14.37 -7.10
C ALA A 124 3.14 13.33 -8.06
N VAL A 125 3.56 12.17 -7.56
CA VAL A 125 4.15 11.12 -8.39
C VAL A 125 3.11 10.47 -9.30
N MET A 126 1.90 10.22 -8.81
CA MET A 126 0.80 9.66 -9.62
C MET A 126 0.40 10.60 -10.76
N THR A 127 0.32 11.91 -10.49
CA THR A 127 0.06 12.92 -11.53
C THR A 127 1.16 12.90 -12.60
N ALA A 128 2.43 12.82 -12.20
CA ALA A 128 3.53 12.74 -13.14
C ALA A 128 3.48 11.46 -13.99
N TRP A 129 3.22 10.31 -13.38
CA TRP A 129 3.09 9.04 -14.10
C TRP A 129 1.88 9.02 -15.03
N GLN A 130 0.73 9.57 -14.61
CA GLN A 130 -0.46 9.67 -15.47
C GLN A 130 -0.23 10.54 -16.70
N ASN A 131 0.55 11.62 -16.56
CA ASN A 131 0.89 12.54 -17.65
C ASN A 131 2.01 12.00 -18.58
N SER A 132 2.66 10.92 -18.21
CA SER A 132 3.67 10.23 -19.04
C SER A 132 3.00 9.03 -19.74
N GLU A 133 3.03 9.02 -21.05
CA GLU A 133 2.34 7.99 -21.85
C GLU A 133 2.78 6.56 -21.47
N SER A 134 4.08 6.33 -21.30
CA SER A 134 4.62 5.01 -20.96
C SER A 134 4.21 4.56 -19.55
N HIS A 135 4.35 5.44 -18.56
CA HIS A 135 3.97 5.11 -17.18
C HIS A 135 2.46 4.93 -17.02
N CYS A 136 1.66 5.76 -17.71
CA CYS A 136 0.21 5.64 -17.72
C CYS A 136 -0.21 4.30 -18.34
N LYS A 137 0.37 3.91 -19.47
CA LYS A 137 0.11 2.60 -20.11
C LYS A 137 0.48 1.43 -19.20
N ALA A 138 1.57 1.51 -18.44
CA ALA A 138 1.92 0.48 -17.47
C ALA A 138 0.85 0.33 -16.37
N MET A 139 0.32 1.43 -15.83
CA MET A 139 -0.78 1.40 -14.84
C MET A 139 -2.09 0.85 -15.42
N MET A 140 -2.32 1.04 -16.73
CA MET A 140 -3.55 0.66 -17.44
C MET A 140 -3.46 -0.67 -18.19
N ASP A 141 -2.32 -1.36 -18.11
CA ASP A 141 -2.16 -2.64 -18.80
C ASP A 141 -3.09 -3.71 -18.23
N SER A 142 -3.94 -4.28 -19.09
CA SER A 142 -4.93 -5.31 -18.72
C SER A 142 -4.32 -6.66 -18.33
N MET A 143 -3.05 -6.88 -18.65
CA MET A 143 -2.33 -8.11 -18.27
C MET A 143 -1.97 -8.13 -16.78
N HIS A 144 -1.86 -6.98 -16.13
CA HIS A 144 -1.55 -6.91 -14.73
C HIS A 144 -2.76 -7.27 -13.87
N THR A 145 -2.54 -8.07 -12.83
CA THR A 145 -3.54 -8.46 -11.82
C THR A 145 -3.14 -7.99 -10.42
N VAL A 146 -1.87 -7.73 -10.20
CA VAL A 146 -1.31 -7.31 -8.90
C VAL A 146 -0.33 -6.16 -9.05
N MET A 147 -0.13 -5.42 -7.96
CA MET A 147 0.91 -4.40 -7.86
C MET A 147 1.51 -4.33 -6.45
N GLY A 148 2.71 -3.80 -6.36
CA GLY A 148 3.33 -3.32 -5.14
C GLY A 148 4.00 -1.97 -5.39
N ALA A 149 4.22 -1.17 -4.37
CA ALA A 149 4.95 0.08 -4.50
C ALA A 149 5.71 0.43 -3.22
N ALA A 150 6.73 1.25 -3.38
CA ALA A 150 7.49 1.78 -2.27
C ALA A 150 8.02 3.18 -2.56
N VAL A 151 8.33 3.92 -1.50
CA VAL A 151 9.08 5.16 -1.56
C VAL A 151 10.18 5.15 -0.50
N LEU A 152 11.39 5.51 -0.90
CA LEU A 152 12.51 5.69 0.00
C LEU A 152 13.35 6.89 -0.44
N HIS A 153 13.58 7.85 0.47
CA HIS A 153 14.35 9.06 0.17
C HIS A 153 13.94 9.77 -1.14
N LYS A 154 12.61 9.80 -1.42
CA LYS A 154 12.02 10.35 -2.65
C LYS A 154 12.34 9.58 -3.94
N TYR A 155 12.84 8.35 -3.84
CA TYR A 155 12.84 7.38 -4.93
C TYR A 155 11.56 6.56 -4.81
N TRP A 156 10.72 6.65 -5.84
CA TRP A 156 9.40 6.01 -5.93
C TRP A 156 9.48 4.86 -6.92
N VAL A 157 8.92 3.74 -6.56
CA VAL A 157 8.86 2.55 -7.43
C VAL A 157 7.45 1.96 -7.34
N GLN A 158 6.84 1.67 -8.49
CA GLN A 158 5.68 0.79 -8.63
C GLN A 158 6.12 -0.43 -9.45
N GLU A 159 5.85 -1.61 -8.93
CA GLU A 159 5.99 -2.89 -9.64
C GLU A 159 4.59 -3.42 -9.94
N PHE A 160 4.37 -3.89 -11.15
CA PHE A 160 3.14 -4.52 -11.60
C PHE A 160 3.45 -5.95 -12.06
N GLY A 161 2.50 -6.87 -11.86
CA GLY A 161 2.70 -8.25 -12.23
C GLY A 161 1.40 -8.97 -12.55
N LYS A 162 1.54 -10.19 -13.06
CA LYS A 162 0.43 -11.11 -13.36
C LYS A 162 0.56 -12.36 -12.52
N GLU A 163 -0.48 -12.63 -11.72
CA GLU A 163 -0.73 -13.91 -11.04
C GLU A 163 -1.81 -14.72 -11.75
#